data_0f09642916d66e01a8b2f6c873becaeb
#
_entry.id   0f09642916d66e01a8b2f6c873becaeb
#
_cell.length_a   1.000
_cell.length_b   1.000
_cell.length_c   1.000
_cell.angle_alpha   90.00
_cell.angle_beta   90.00
_cell.angle_gamma   90.00
#
_symmetry.space_group_name_H-M   'P 1'
#
loop_
_entity.id
_entity.type
_entity.pdbx_description
1 polymer ?
#
loop_
_entity_poly.entity_id
_entity_poly.type
_entity_poly.pdbx_seq_one_letter_code
_entity_poly.pdbx_strand_id
1 'polypeptide(L)'
;MTDIEYEVRGFLTVRRDSLRVPLRGSLTVRADPGSGHFTGNLALRPAAIDRRVLGVSLFGATVRIDTESPVAGRIDKHGQMSATVAVNAALSAVRLAGWPLIGGGACRTATYAVVPLRSRPGFDMAHGGRLAGRYRRPPFTGCGWLTPVINLLVAGPGNAAVIDLIPST
;
A
#
# COMPACT_ATOMS: atom_id res chain seq x y z
N MET A 1 -22.07 -10.41 13.41
CA MET A 1 -21.07 -9.66 12.66
C MET A 1 -20.74 -8.39 13.40
N THR A 2 -19.48 -8.13 13.61
CA THR A 2 -19.01 -6.92 14.31
C THR A 2 -18.21 -6.09 13.33
N ASP A 3 -18.59 -4.83 13.19
CA ASP A 3 -17.84 -3.88 12.37
C ASP A 3 -16.82 -3.18 13.27
N ILE A 4 -15.55 -3.20 12.86
CA ILE A 4 -14.44 -2.59 13.58
C ILE A 4 -13.75 -1.62 12.62
N GLU A 5 -13.51 -0.41 13.09
CA GLU A 5 -12.82 0.60 12.32
C GLU A 5 -11.41 0.81 12.86
N TYR A 6 -10.43 0.85 11.94
CA TYR A 6 -9.04 1.09 12.25
C TYR A 6 -8.51 2.31 11.49
N GLU A 7 -7.71 3.10 12.15
CA GLU A 7 -6.78 3.99 11.48
C GLU A 7 -5.62 3.14 10.94
N VAL A 8 -5.24 3.38 9.69
CA VAL A 8 -4.14 2.70 9.02
C VAL A 8 -2.95 3.64 8.94
N ARG A 9 -1.82 3.21 9.48
CA ARG A 9 -0.54 3.90 9.35
C ARG A 9 0.53 2.91 8.91
N GLY A 10 1.42 3.32 8.04
CA GLY A 10 2.48 2.44 7.61
C GLY A 10 3.27 3.00 6.45
N PHE A 11 3.93 2.12 5.75
CA PHE A 11 4.70 2.48 4.56
C PHE A 11 4.87 1.28 3.62
N LEU A 12 5.01 1.59 2.35
CA LEU A 12 5.52 0.68 1.35
C LEU A 12 7.01 0.95 1.13
N THR A 13 7.80 -0.09 1.13
CA THR A 13 9.20 -0.03 0.75
C THR A 13 9.36 -0.57 -0.65
N VAL A 14 9.99 0.20 -1.51
CA VAL A 14 10.26 -0.19 -2.89
C VAL A 14 11.75 -0.53 -3.03
N ARG A 15 12.04 -1.72 -3.58
CA ARG A 15 13.41 -2.17 -3.88
C ARG A 15 14.39 -2.00 -2.71
N ARG A 16 14.22 -2.80 -1.66
CA ARG A 16 15.15 -2.88 -0.53
C ARG A 16 15.47 -1.52 0.10
N ASP A 17 14.43 -0.81 0.51
CA ASP A 17 14.52 0.49 1.19
C ASP A 17 15.02 1.68 0.34
N SER A 18 15.07 1.53 -0.98
CA SER A 18 15.48 2.64 -1.85
C SER A 18 14.46 3.78 -1.89
N LEU A 19 13.17 3.47 -1.68
CA LEU A 19 12.08 4.44 -1.64
C LEU A 19 11.01 3.98 -0.66
N ARG A 20 10.56 4.89 0.20
CA ARG A 20 9.44 4.66 1.12
C ARG A 20 8.25 5.51 0.72
N VAL A 21 7.08 4.88 0.63
CA VAL A 21 5.81 5.54 0.40
C VAL A 21 4.99 5.47 1.68
N PRO A 22 4.70 6.60 2.35
CA PRO A 22 3.90 6.58 3.56
C PRO A 22 2.47 6.18 3.25
N LEU A 23 1.86 5.36 4.11
CA LEU A 23 0.48 4.93 4.02
C LEU A 23 -0.29 5.50 5.20
N ARG A 24 -1.39 6.17 4.90
CA ARG A 24 -2.36 6.65 5.88
C ARG A 24 -3.76 6.47 5.34
N GLY A 25 -4.68 6.04 6.18
CA GLY A 25 -6.06 5.84 5.77
C GLY A 25 -6.89 5.21 6.85
N SER A 26 -7.97 4.56 6.43
CA SER A 26 -8.87 3.82 7.30
C SER A 26 -9.16 2.44 6.73
N LEU A 27 -9.43 1.50 7.60
CA LEU A 27 -9.86 0.15 7.29
C LEU A 27 -11.09 -0.18 8.14
N THR A 28 -12.20 -0.41 7.49
CA THR A 28 -13.42 -0.92 8.16
C THR A 28 -13.49 -2.42 7.93
N VAL A 29 -13.44 -3.19 8.99
CA VAL A 29 -13.44 -4.66 8.96
C VAL A 29 -14.78 -5.17 9.46
N ARG A 30 -15.34 -6.11 8.73
CA ARG A 30 -16.50 -6.92 9.15
C ARG A 30 -16.05 -8.34 9.39
N ALA A 31 -16.06 -8.76 10.63
CA ALA A 31 -15.61 -10.08 11.06
C ALA A 31 -16.78 -11.00 11.40
N ASP A 32 -16.60 -12.28 11.08
CA ASP A 32 -17.44 -13.37 11.56
C ASP A 32 -16.73 -14.11 12.71
N PRO A 33 -17.20 -13.95 13.96
CA PRO A 33 -16.55 -14.56 15.11
C PRO A 33 -16.54 -16.11 15.07
N GLY A 34 -17.51 -16.70 14.35
CA GLY A 34 -17.66 -18.16 14.29
C GLY A 34 -16.64 -18.85 13.38
N SER A 35 -16.27 -18.19 12.28
CA SER A 35 -15.35 -18.77 11.29
C SER A 35 -13.95 -18.16 11.33
N GLY A 36 -13.77 -17.04 12.01
CA GLY A 36 -12.53 -16.26 12.01
C GLY A 36 -12.25 -15.54 10.67
N HIS A 37 -13.17 -15.63 9.71
CA HIS A 37 -13.04 -14.89 8.46
C HIS A 37 -13.48 -13.44 8.61
N PHE A 38 -12.85 -12.58 7.84
CA PHE A 38 -13.26 -11.18 7.77
C PHE A 38 -13.11 -10.63 6.35
N THR A 39 -13.88 -9.60 6.09
CA THR A 39 -13.72 -8.74 4.93
C THR A 39 -13.61 -7.29 5.37
N GLY A 40 -12.98 -6.45 4.58
CA GLY A 40 -12.83 -5.05 4.96
C GLY A 40 -12.67 -4.14 3.77
N ASN A 41 -13.03 -2.88 3.98
CA ASN A 41 -12.84 -1.81 3.02
C ASN A 41 -11.65 -0.95 3.47
N LEU A 42 -10.61 -0.94 2.66
CA LEU A 42 -9.41 -0.14 2.88
C LEU A 42 -9.48 1.12 2.02
N ALA A 43 -9.39 2.27 2.66
CA ALA A 43 -9.31 3.57 2.00
C ALA A 43 -7.99 4.25 2.38
N LEU A 44 -7.11 4.44 1.41
CA LEU A 44 -5.82 5.09 1.60
C LEU A 44 -5.84 6.51 1.04
N ARG A 45 -5.16 7.42 1.75
CA ARG A 45 -4.99 8.80 1.29
C ARG A 45 -3.82 8.88 0.31
N PRO A 46 -3.89 9.78 -0.70
CA PRO A 46 -2.75 10.07 -1.55
C PRO A 46 -1.54 10.49 -0.72
N ALA A 47 -0.34 10.06 -1.12
CA ALA A 47 0.90 10.37 -0.46
C ALA A 47 1.85 11.07 -1.44
N ALA A 48 2.52 12.10 -0.97
CA ALA A 48 3.62 12.72 -1.69
C ALA A 48 4.92 11.96 -1.41
N ILE A 49 5.68 11.67 -2.46
CA ILE A 49 7.02 11.13 -2.37
C ILE A 49 8.01 12.14 -2.94
N ASP A 50 9.15 12.28 -2.27
CA ASP A 50 10.23 13.15 -2.71
C ASP A 50 11.56 12.46 -2.38
N ARG A 51 12.32 12.15 -3.41
CA ARG A 51 13.66 11.59 -3.26
C ARG A 51 14.69 12.69 -3.43
N ARG A 52 15.39 12.99 -2.34
CA ARG A 52 16.46 13.97 -2.34
C ARG A 52 17.82 13.28 -2.29
N VAL A 53 18.77 13.86 -3.00
CA VAL A 53 20.18 13.50 -2.93
C VAL A 53 20.96 14.80 -2.75
N LEU A 54 21.79 14.85 -1.71
CA LEU A 54 22.56 16.04 -1.34
C LEU A 54 21.72 17.33 -1.22
N GLY A 55 20.49 17.20 -0.68
CA GLY A 55 19.58 18.33 -0.52
C GLY A 55 18.81 18.76 -1.77
N VAL A 56 19.08 18.14 -2.93
CA VAL A 56 18.39 18.42 -4.20
C VAL A 56 17.30 17.37 -4.43
N SER A 57 16.08 17.82 -4.73
CA SER A 57 14.99 16.94 -5.12
C SER A 57 15.26 16.37 -6.52
N LEU A 58 15.52 15.06 -6.60
CA LEU A 58 15.72 14.38 -7.88
C LEU A 58 14.43 13.84 -8.47
N PHE A 59 13.53 13.35 -7.63
CA PHE A 59 12.28 12.77 -8.06
C PHE A 59 11.18 13.11 -7.04
N GLY A 60 10.06 13.57 -7.53
CA GLY A 60 8.86 13.82 -6.75
C GLY A 60 7.62 13.33 -7.47
N ALA A 61 6.66 12.83 -6.75
CA ALA A 61 5.36 12.42 -7.28
C ALA A 61 4.31 12.38 -6.18
N THR A 62 3.05 12.42 -6.58
CA THR A 62 1.92 12.04 -5.72
C THR A 62 1.51 10.62 -6.08
N VAL A 63 1.47 9.75 -5.07
CA VAL A 63 1.05 8.35 -5.22
C VAL A 63 -0.34 8.19 -4.66
N ARG A 64 -1.27 7.69 -5.46
CA ARG A 64 -2.59 7.24 -5.04
C ARG A 64 -2.66 5.72 -5.15
N ILE A 65 -3.10 5.08 -4.10
CA ILE A 65 -3.28 3.63 -4.03
C ILE A 65 -4.76 3.36 -3.87
N ASP A 66 -5.34 2.70 -4.85
CA ASP A 66 -6.74 2.30 -4.86
C ASP A 66 -6.84 0.77 -4.71
N THR A 67 -7.82 0.30 -3.96
CA THR A 67 -8.11 -1.12 -3.82
C THR A 67 -9.07 -1.57 -4.91
N GLU A 68 -8.76 -2.69 -5.58
CA GLU A 68 -9.62 -3.28 -6.61
C GLU A 68 -10.77 -4.09 -6.01
N SER A 69 -10.55 -4.64 -4.80
CA SER A 69 -11.52 -5.48 -4.11
C SER A 69 -11.43 -5.27 -2.61
N PRO A 70 -12.46 -5.62 -1.86
CA PRO A 70 -12.38 -5.65 -0.41
C PRO A 70 -11.20 -6.48 0.07
N VAL A 71 -10.58 -6.05 1.16
CA VAL A 71 -9.58 -6.85 1.88
C VAL A 71 -10.26 -8.10 2.38
N ALA A 72 -9.69 -9.25 2.13
CA ALA A 72 -10.19 -10.54 2.63
C ALA A 72 -9.12 -11.22 3.48
N GLY A 73 -9.54 -11.84 4.57
CA GLY A 73 -8.60 -12.50 5.44
C GLY A 73 -9.24 -13.40 6.48
N ARG A 74 -8.39 -13.94 7.32
CA ARG A 74 -8.80 -14.76 8.46
C ARG A 74 -7.83 -14.60 9.62
N ILE A 75 -8.33 -14.90 10.81
CA ILE A 75 -7.54 -15.07 12.02
C ILE A 75 -7.58 -16.56 12.39
N ASP A 76 -6.42 -17.15 12.55
CA ASP A 76 -6.31 -18.56 12.90
C ASP A 76 -6.45 -18.77 14.41
N LYS A 77 -6.44 -20.05 14.84
CA LYS A 77 -6.55 -20.46 16.25
C LYS A 77 -5.40 -19.98 17.15
N HIS A 78 -4.30 -19.53 16.56
CA HIS A 78 -3.14 -18.97 17.27
C HIS A 78 -3.16 -17.44 17.34
N GLY A 79 -4.24 -16.82 16.84
CA GLY A 79 -4.35 -15.37 16.76
C GLY A 79 -3.43 -14.75 15.71
N GLN A 80 -3.05 -15.51 14.69
CA GLN A 80 -2.33 -14.93 13.55
C GLN A 80 -3.33 -14.48 12.51
N MET A 81 -3.29 -13.17 12.21
CA MET A 81 -4.07 -12.58 11.13
C MET A 81 -3.35 -12.73 9.81
N SER A 82 -4.05 -13.19 8.80
CA SER A 82 -3.60 -13.17 7.41
C SER A 82 -4.64 -12.52 6.52
N ALA A 83 -4.22 -11.57 5.72
CA ALA A 83 -5.07 -10.82 4.81
C ALA A 83 -4.44 -10.72 3.43
N THR A 84 -5.26 -10.52 2.44
CA THR A 84 -4.83 -10.25 1.07
C THR A 84 -5.61 -9.06 0.54
N VAL A 85 -4.90 -8.16 -0.12
CA VAL A 85 -5.49 -7.00 -0.77
C VAL A 85 -4.92 -6.84 -2.17
N ALA A 86 -5.78 -6.54 -3.14
CA ALA A 86 -5.39 -6.21 -4.50
C ALA A 86 -5.45 -4.69 -4.67
N VAL A 87 -4.33 -4.10 -5.07
CA VAL A 87 -4.18 -2.64 -5.16
C VAL A 87 -3.61 -2.20 -6.49
N ASN A 88 -4.05 -1.03 -6.95
CA ASN A 88 -3.45 -0.28 -8.03
C ASN A 88 -2.75 0.96 -7.47
N ALA A 89 -1.64 1.32 -8.09
CA ALA A 89 -0.97 2.58 -7.79
C ALA A 89 -1.03 3.50 -9.02
N ALA A 90 -1.37 4.75 -8.79
CA ALA A 90 -1.33 5.81 -9.79
C ALA A 90 -0.36 6.91 -9.35
N LEU A 91 0.41 7.41 -10.29
CA LEU A 91 1.33 8.52 -10.10
C LEU A 91 0.79 9.78 -10.77
N SER A 92 0.85 10.89 -10.07
CA SER A 92 0.53 12.20 -10.61
C SER A 92 1.55 13.24 -10.13
N ALA A 93 1.54 14.42 -10.73
CA ALA A 93 2.47 15.49 -10.41
C ALA A 93 3.94 15.03 -10.38
N VAL A 94 4.33 14.19 -11.34
CA VAL A 94 5.68 13.63 -11.42
C VAL A 94 6.65 14.74 -11.80
N ARG A 95 7.70 14.88 -10.99
CA ARG A 95 8.78 15.86 -11.19
C ARG A 95 10.12 15.14 -11.25
N LEU A 96 10.98 15.61 -12.12
CA LEU A 96 12.37 15.17 -12.20
C LEU A 96 13.27 16.41 -12.13
N ALA A 97 14.19 16.43 -11.17
CA ALA A 97 15.08 17.59 -10.91
C ALA A 97 14.32 18.93 -10.80
N GLY A 98 13.13 18.92 -10.20
CA GLY A 98 12.26 20.09 -10.06
C GLY A 98 11.38 20.43 -11.26
N TRP A 99 11.58 19.78 -12.43
CA TRP A 99 10.77 20.01 -13.63
C TRP A 99 9.51 19.14 -13.62
N PRO A 100 8.32 19.72 -13.82
CA PRO A 100 7.09 18.93 -13.95
C PRO A 100 7.09 18.20 -15.29
N LEU A 101 6.92 16.86 -15.27
CA LEU A 101 6.98 16.04 -16.47
C LEU A 101 5.65 15.38 -16.83
N ILE A 102 4.84 15.05 -15.83
CA ILE A 102 3.54 14.40 -16.02
C ILE A 102 2.53 15.07 -15.11
N GLY A 103 1.49 15.63 -15.69
CA GLY A 103 0.42 16.31 -14.98
C GLY A 103 -0.87 15.50 -14.83
N GLY A 104 -1.06 14.44 -15.59
CA GLY A 104 -2.31 13.67 -15.65
C GLY A 104 -2.31 12.40 -14.82
N GLY A 105 -3.51 11.84 -14.56
CA GLY A 105 -3.72 10.60 -13.80
C GLY A 105 -3.61 9.31 -14.62
N ALA A 106 -3.04 9.34 -15.81
CA ALA A 106 -2.91 8.17 -16.69
C ALA A 106 -1.75 7.23 -16.32
N CYS A 107 -0.78 7.72 -15.54
CA CYS A 107 0.38 6.95 -15.10
C CYS A 107 0.00 6.05 -13.93
N ARG A 108 -0.21 4.78 -14.20
CA ARG A 108 -0.68 3.79 -13.22
C ARG A 108 -0.09 2.41 -13.48
N THR A 109 -0.20 1.52 -12.49
CA THR A 109 0.17 0.12 -12.69
C THR A 109 -0.72 -0.52 -13.76
N ALA A 110 -0.12 -1.30 -14.65
CA ALA A 110 -0.81 -1.96 -15.76
C ALA A 110 -1.85 -2.99 -15.28
N THR A 111 -1.55 -3.64 -14.15
CA THR A 111 -2.43 -4.57 -13.44
C THR A 111 -2.39 -4.27 -11.95
N TYR A 112 -3.28 -4.86 -11.17
CA TYR A 112 -3.21 -4.73 -9.72
C TYR A 112 -2.11 -5.63 -9.12
N ALA A 113 -1.54 -5.17 -8.02
CA ALA A 113 -0.63 -5.93 -7.20
C ALA A 113 -1.41 -6.65 -6.09
N VAL A 114 -1.15 -7.93 -5.91
CA VAL A 114 -1.68 -8.69 -4.79
C VAL A 114 -0.68 -8.60 -3.63
N VAL A 115 -1.14 -8.03 -2.53
CA VAL A 115 -0.31 -7.81 -1.34
C VAL A 115 -0.79 -8.75 -0.23
N PRO A 116 -0.07 -9.83 0.05
CA PRO A 116 -0.34 -10.67 1.21
C PRO A 116 0.23 -9.99 2.46
N LEU A 117 -0.59 -9.89 3.50
CA LEU A 117 -0.24 -9.29 4.78
C LEU A 117 -0.43 -10.32 5.89
N ARG A 118 0.50 -10.35 6.84
CA ARG A 118 0.42 -11.23 8.01
C ARG A 118 0.83 -10.50 9.28
N SER A 119 0.14 -10.81 10.37
CA SER A 119 0.55 -10.40 11.71
C SER A 119 1.48 -11.45 12.34
N ARG A 120 2.06 -11.08 13.47
CA ARG A 120 2.60 -12.08 14.40
C ARG A 120 1.44 -12.79 15.11
N PRO A 121 1.67 -14.00 15.68
CA PRO A 121 0.70 -14.65 16.57
C PRO A 121 0.33 -13.73 17.75
N GLY A 122 -0.91 -13.84 18.22
CA GLY A 122 -1.41 -12.98 19.30
C GLY A 122 -1.98 -11.64 18.83
N PHE A 123 -2.33 -11.52 17.55
CA PHE A 123 -3.07 -10.37 17.06
C PHE A 123 -4.47 -10.36 17.68
N ASP A 124 -4.85 -9.21 18.18
CA ASP A 124 -6.17 -8.98 18.76
C ASP A 124 -6.92 -7.90 17.99
N MET A 125 -8.08 -8.24 17.48
CA MET A 125 -8.90 -7.29 16.71
C MET A 125 -9.30 -6.05 17.52
N ALA A 126 -9.46 -6.18 18.84
CA ALA A 126 -9.83 -5.05 19.69
C ALA A 126 -8.68 -4.05 19.89
N HIS A 127 -7.45 -4.53 19.83
CA HIS A 127 -6.25 -3.71 20.04
C HIS A 127 -5.49 -3.36 18.76
N GLY A 128 -5.84 -4.02 17.66
CA GLY A 128 -5.12 -3.87 16.40
C GLY A 128 -3.75 -4.53 16.43
N GLY A 129 -2.84 -4.02 15.61
CA GLY A 129 -1.48 -4.54 15.55
C GLY A 129 -0.82 -4.33 14.19
N ARG A 130 0.40 -4.86 14.08
CA ARG A 130 1.21 -4.73 12.87
C ARG A 130 1.01 -5.88 11.91
N LEU A 131 0.80 -5.53 10.65
CA LEU A 131 0.79 -6.44 9.51
C LEU A 131 1.98 -6.13 8.61
N ALA A 132 2.60 -7.16 8.09
CA ALA A 132 3.69 -7.03 7.15
C ALA A 132 3.58 -8.05 6.02
N GLY A 133 4.10 -7.71 4.85
CA GLY A 133 4.11 -8.61 3.72
C GLY A 133 5.08 -8.16 2.63
N ARG A 134 5.40 -9.08 1.74
CA ARG A 134 6.20 -8.82 0.55
C ARG A 134 5.32 -8.99 -0.68
N TYR A 135 5.57 -8.18 -1.68
CA TYR A 135 4.80 -8.23 -2.91
C TYR A 135 5.66 -7.88 -4.13
N ARG A 136 5.17 -8.28 -5.28
CA ARG A 136 5.73 -7.90 -6.57
C ARG A 136 4.90 -6.79 -7.16
N ARG A 137 5.54 -5.72 -7.55
CA ARG A 137 4.86 -4.60 -8.20
C ARG A 137 4.79 -4.84 -9.71
N PRO A 138 3.58 -4.73 -10.31
CA PRO A 138 3.44 -4.70 -11.75
C PRO A 138 4.11 -3.47 -12.36
N PRO A 139 4.44 -3.52 -13.64
CA PRO A 139 4.95 -2.35 -14.34
C PRO A 139 3.89 -1.25 -14.42
N PHE A 140 4.36 -0.01 -14.52
CA PHE A 140 3.53 1.14 -14.82
C PHE A 140 3.28 1.25 -16.32
N THR A 141 2.16 1.87 -16.68
CA THR A 141 1.77 2.21 -18.03
C THR A 141 1.17 3.62 -18.07
N GLY A 142 1.15 4.25 -19.22
CA GLY A 142 0.56 5.58 -19.38
C GLY A 142 1.39 6.73 -18.82
N CYS A 143 2.67 6.51 -18.52
CA CYS A 143 3.59 7.52 -18.00
C CYS A 143 4.34 8.27 -19.10
N GLY A 144 3.89 8.17 -20.36
CA GLY A 144 4.54 8.76 -21.51
C GLY A 144 5.95 8.20 -21.73
N TRP A 145 6.88 9.05 -22.13
CA TRP A 145 8.26 8.65 -22.36
C TRP A 145 9.03 8.24 -21.08
N LEU A 146 8.51 8.56 -19.90
CA LEU A 146 9.07 8.15 -18.61
C LEU A 146 8.70 6.73 -18.20
N THR A 147 7.79 6.08 -18.89
CA THR A 147 7.35 4.71 -18.55
C THR A 147 8.51 3.74 -18.37
N PRO A 148 9.50 3.63 -19.28
CA PRO A 148 10.64 2.73 -19.08
C PRO A 148 11.50 3.10 -17.87
N VAL A 149 11.68 4.39 -17.61
CA VAL A 149 12.49 4.89 -16.49
C VAL A 149 11.82 4.56 -15.15
N ILE A 150 10.52 4.81 -15.05
CA ILE A 150 9.75 4.50 -13.84
C ILE A 150 9.77 2.98 -13.59
N ASN A 151 9.56 2.18 -14.62
CA ASN A 151 9.57 0.73 -14.48
C ASN A 151 10.95 0.19 -14.07
N LEU A 152 12.02 0.77 -14.58
CA LEU A 152 13.37 0.41 -14.15
C LEU A 152 13.58 0.70 -12.65
N LEU A 153 13.00 1.78 -12.15
CA LEU A 153 13.17 2.22 -10.76
C LEU A 153 12.27 1.47 -9.78
N VAL A 154 11.05 1.12 -10.16
CA VAL A 154 10.03 0.69 -9.18
C VAL A 154 9.36 -0.65 -9.47
N ALA A 155 9.40 -1.16 -10.70
CA ALA A 155 8.76 -2.45 -11.01
C ALA A 155 9.58 -3.65 -10.53
N GLY A 156 8.90 -4.76 -10.29
CA GLY A 156 9.53 -6.05 -9.99
C GLY A 156 9.43 -6.48 -8.52
N PRO A 157 10.25 -7.45 -8.11
CA PRO A 157 10.27 -8.01 -6.77
C PRO A 157 11.03 -7.14 -5.78
N GLY A 158 11.00 -7.51 -4.50
CA GLY A 158 11.76 -6.86 -3.44
C GLY A 158 11.03 -5.71 -2.76
N ASN A 159 9.72 -5.62 -2.94
CA ASN A 159 8.88 -4.64 -2.27
C ASN A 159 8.29 -5.23 -0.99
N ALA A 160 8.13 -4.39 0.02
CA ALA A 160 7.54 -4.76 1.29
C ALA A 160 6.46 -3.75 1.70
N ALA A 161 5.45 -4.24 2.41
CA ALA A 161 4.44 -3.42 3.05
C ALA A 161 4.48 -3.66 4.56
N VAL A 162 4.41 -2.58 5.32
CA VAL A 162 4.23 -2.62 6.77
C VAL A 162 3.10 -1.69 7.14
N ILE A 163 2.10 -2.21 7.82
CA ILE A 163 0.87 -1.49 8.17
C ILE A 163 0.59 -1.73 9.66
N ASP A 164 0.39 -0.66 10.39
CA ASP A 164 -0.11 -0.68 11.75
C ASP A 164 -1.61 -0.35 11.73
N LEU A 165 -2.42 -1.23 12.29
CA LEU A 165 -3.84 -1.05 12.50
C LEU A 165 -4.06 -0.53 13.92
N ILE A 166 -4.64 0.65 14.03
CA ILE A 166 -4.92 1.32 15.31
C ILE A 166 -6.43 1.45 15.41
N PRO A 167 -7.07 0.86 16.44
CA PRO A 167 -8.51 0.97 16.59
C PRO A 167 -8.95 2.44 16.66
N SER A 168 -9.96 2.78 15.88
CA SER A 168 -10.61 4.08 15.98
C SER A 168 -11.59 4.04 17.16
N THR A 169 -11.39 4.89 18.15
CA THR A 169 -12.29 5.05 19.30
C THR A 169 -13.52 5.87 18.94
#